data_31df84286339563da80bb42a582053b0
#
_entry.id   31df84286339563da80bb42a582053b0
#
_cell.length_a   1.000
_cell.length_b   1.000
_cell.length_c   1.000
_cell.angle_alpha   90.00
_cell.angle_beta   90.00
_cell.angle_gamma   90.00
#
_symmetry.space_group_name_H-M   'P 1'
#
loop_
_entity.id
_entity.type
_entity.pdbx_description
1 polymer ?
#
loop_
_entity_poly.entity_id
_entity_poly.type
_entity_poly.pdbx_seq_one_letter_code
_entity_poly.pdbx_strand_id
1 'polypeptide(L)'
;VKHTILRGAVALTGAAALALGTVAPADAARAGVREEKKAVQWLAGELGEGDLLVNEQYDFADVGLSLDAGFALKGAGRKGAVARDIATAAAGQVASYTQGGEFDEGAVYAGATAKLAAFTLLVGGDATDVDGTDLVAQLEGVTTDEGPSAGRIVDQSAYGDYANTIGQAFAAVALSRSGSAEGGSAVSFLLQQQCXXXXSARRATSASR
;
A
#
# COMPACT_ATOMS: atom_id res chain seq x y z
N VAL A 1 -1.82 84.87 -15.45
CA VAL A 1 -1.93 83.64 -16.21
C VAL A 1 -1.86 82.49 -15.20
N LYS A 2 -2.99 81.82 -14.94
CA LYS A 2 -3.09 80.71 -14.00
C LYS A 2 -3.02 79.39 -14.71
N HIS A 3 -2.03 78.58 -14.38
CA HIS A 3 -1.93 77.20 -14.86
C HIS A 3 -2.67 76.25 -13.92
N THR A 4 -3.80 75.70 -14.37
CA THR A 4 -4.51 74.65 -13.66
C THR A 4 -3.97 73.32 -14.13
N ILE A 5 -3.29 72.58 -13.29
CA ILE A 5 -2.80 71.23 -13.57
C ILE A 5 -3.91 70.23 -13.27
N LEU A 6 -4.31 69.53 -14.30
CA LEU A 6 -5.28 68.45 -14.22
C LEU A 6 -4.55 67.22 -13.59
N ARG A 7 -4.87 66.92 -12.37
CA ARG A 7 -4.48 65.66 -11.72
C ARG A 7 -5.76 64.83 -11.49
N GLY A 8 -5.92 63.82 -12.31
CA GLY A 8 -7.03 62.94 -12.11
C GLY A 8 -7.10 61.91 -13.23
N ALA A 9 -6.98 60.66 -12.85
CA ALA A 9 -7.24 59.43 -13.60
C ALA A 9 -6.03 58.57 -13.87
N VAL A 10 -5.42 58.00 -12.83
CA VAL A 10 -4.71 56.71 -12.94
C VAL A 10 -4.93 55.99 -11.63
N ALA A 11 -6.07 55.41 -11.41
CA ALA A 11 -6.26 54.49 -10.31
C ALA A 11 -7.53 53.63 -10.45
N LEU A 12 -7.68 52.93 -11.59
CA LEU A 12 -8.81 51.99 -11.68
C LEU A 12 -8.58 50.88 -12.74
N THR A 13 -7.34 50.38 -12.83
CA THR A 13 -7.09 49.23 -13.73
C THR A 13 -6.34 48.10 -13.06
N GLY A 14 -6.19 48.11 -11.72
CA GLY A 14 -5.44 47.07 -11.03
C GLY A 14 -6.27 45.99 -10.32
N ALA A 15 -7.60 46.12 -10.28
CA ALA A 15 -8.42 45.23 -9.46
C ALA A 15 -9.16 44.13 -10.24
N ALA A 16 -9.12 44.15 -11.56
CA ALA A 16 -9.89 43.19 -12.37
C ALA A 16 -9.10 41.94 -12.79
N ALA A 17 -7.78 41.92 -12.58
CA ALA A 17 -6.94 40.81 -13.07
C ALA A 17 -6.69 39.68 -12.03
N LEU A 18 -7.14 39.87 -10.78
CA LEU A 18 -6.93 38.88 -9.71
C LEU A 18 -8.11 37.94 -9.47
N ALA A 19 -9.21 38.07 -10.24
CA ALA A 19 -10.38 37.22 -10.08
C ALA A 19 -10.42 36.00 -11.02
N LEU A 20 -9.40 35.80 -11.84
CA LEU A 20 -9.38 34.74 -12.85
C LEU A 20 -8.41 33.59 -12.49
N GLY A 21 -8.37 33.16 -11.24
CA GLY A 21 -7.39 32.12 -10.95
C GLY A 21 -7.57 31.31 -9.69
N THR A 22 -8.57 31.54 -8.91
CA THR A 22 -8.80 30.70 -7.73
C THR A 22 -10.03 29.82 -7.96
N VAL A 23 -9.80 28.66 -8.57
CA VAL A 23 -10.73 27.56 -8.33
C VAL A 23 -10.77 27.45 -6.81
N ALA A 24 -11.91 27.73 -6.21
CA ALA A 24 -12.05 27.67 -4.76
C ALA A 24 -11.55 26.29 -4.29
N PRO A 25 -10.73 26.22 -3.26
CA PRO A 25 -10.22 24.90 -2.78
C PRO A 25 -11.34 23.90 -2.49
N ALA A 26 -12.53 24.36 -2.18
CA ALA A 26 -13.70 23.52 -1.98
C ALA A 26 -14.17 22.82 -3.27
N ASP A 27 -14.08 23.46 -4.41
CA ASP A 27 -14.51 22.86 -5.69
C ASP A 27 -13.48 21.82 -6.18
N ALA A 28 -12.20 22.08 -5.99
CA ALA A 28 -11.14 21.10 -6.28
C ALA A 28 -11.30 19.86 -5.39
N ALA A 29 -11.58 20.07 -4.10
CA ALA A 29 -11.82 18.97 -3.16
C ALA A 29 -13.04 18.14 -3.53
N ARG A 30 -14.15 18.80 -3.92
CA ARG A 30 -15.38 18.12 -4.37
C ARG A 30 -15.17 17.34 -5.67
N ALA A 31 -14.39 17.90 -6.60
CA ALA A 31 -14.04 17.21 -7.83
C ALA A 31 -13.22 15.95 -7.54
N GLY A 32 -12.23 16.06 -6.65
CA GLY A 32 -11.41 14.92 -6.21
C GLY A 32 -12.24 13.79 -5.61
N VAL A 33 -13.17 14.12 -4.70
CA VAL A 33 -14.07 13.15 -4.06
C VAL A 33 -14.97 12.45 -5.11
N ARG A 34 -15.42 13.18 -6.11
CA ARG A 34 -16.27 12.61 -7.17
C ARG A 34 -15.48 11.62 -8.04
N GLU A 35 -14.27 11.98 -8.43
CA GLU A 35 -13.42 11.11 -9.25
C GLU A 35 -12.96 9.88 -8.46
N GLU A 36 -12.61 10.04 -7.18
CA GLU A 36 -12.31 8.93 -6.28
C GLU A 36 -13.49 7.95 -6.21
N LYS A 37 -14.72 8.46 -6.06
CA LYS A 37 -15.92 7.62 -6.02
C LYS A 37 -16.10 6.81 -7.30
N LYS A 38 -15.86 7.43 -8.47
CA LYS A 38 -15.93 6.73 -9.76
C LYS A 38 -14.86 5.63 -9.85
N ALA A 39 -13.63 5.94 -9.46
CA ALA A 39 -12.53 4.97 -9.48
C ALA A 39 -12.83 3.78 -8.57
N VAL A 40 -13.34 4.04 -7.36
CA VAL A 40 -13.74 2.99 -6.40
C VAL A 40 -14.87 2.13 -6.98
N GLN A 41 -15.86 2.74 -7.62
CA GLN A 41 -16.97 2.02 -8.23
C GLN A 41 -16.49 1.15 -9.40
N TRP A 42 -15.63 1.72 -10.25
CA TRP A 42 -15.05 0.99 -11.36
C TRP A 42 -14.24 -0.20 -10.87
N LEU A 43 -13.31 0.02 -9.94
CA LEU A 43 -12.44 -1.03 -9.41
C LEU A 43 -13.25 -2.18 -8.77
N ALA A 44 -14.30 -1.83 -8.02
CA ALA A 44 -15.15 -2.85 -7.41
C ALA A 44 -15.99 -3.60 -8.47
N GLY A 45 -16.20 -2.99 -9.63
CA GLY A 45 -16.92 -3.63 -10.74
C GLY A 45 -16.05 -4.55 -11.59
N GLU A 46 -14.72 -4.48 -11.45
CA GLU A 46 -13.80 -5.35 -12.19
C GLU A 46 -13.62 -6.72 -11.53
N LEU A 47 -14.10 -6.88 -10.29
CA LEU A 47 -14.01 -8.18 -9.59
C LEU A 47 -14.92 -9.21 -10.29
N GLY A 48 -14.40 -10.39 -10.54
CA GLY A 48 -15.14 -11.49 -11.14
C GLY A 48 -16.12 -12.16 -10.18
N GLU A 49 -16.75 -13.24 -10.61
CA GLU A 49 -17.75 -13.98 -9.82
C GLU A 49 -17.19 -14.56 -8.52
N GLY A 50 -15.87 -14.75 -8.44
CA GLY A 50 -15.19 -15.25 -7.23
C GLY A 50 -14.61 -14.16 -6.34
N ASP A 51 -15.04 -12.92 -6.49
CA ASP A 51 -14.55 -11.74 -5.75
C ASP A 51 -13.05 -11.47 -5.92
N LEU A 52 -12.45 -12.02 -6.98
CA LEU A 52 -11.04 -11.77 -7.35
C LEU A 52 -10.97 -11.20 -8.76
N LEU A 53 -9.93 -10.42 -9.02
CA LEU A 53 -9.61 -9.97 -10.37
C LEU A 53 -9.09 -11.15 -11.19
N VAL A 54 -9.54 -11.24 -12.43
CA VAL A 54 -9.13 -12.32 -13.34
C VAL A 54 -8.10 -11.77 -14.33
N ASN A 55 -6.99 -12.46 -14.45
CA ASN A 55 -6.02 -12.22 -15.51
C ASN A 55 -6.55 -12.86 -16.79
N GLU A 56 -7.19 -12.06 -17.65
CA GLU A 56 -7.85 -12.56 -18.87
C GLU A 56 -6.86 -13.17 -19.88
N GLN A 57 -5.60 -12.74 -19.86
CA GLN A 57 -4.60 -13.26 -20.78
C GLN A 57 -4.25 -14.72 -20.50
N TYR A 58 -4.25 -15.10 -19.24
CA TYR A 58 -3.82 -16.43 -18.80
C TYR A 58 -4.94 -17.21 -18.11
N ASP A 59 -6.12 -16.63 -18.02
CA ASP A 59 -7.34 -17.23 -17.48
C ASP A 59 -7.15 -17.78 -16.05
N PHE A 60 -6.66 -16.91 -15.14
CA PHE A 60 -6.56 -17.28 -13.72
C PHE A 60 -6.94 -16.09 -12.81
N ALA A 61 -7.41 -16.43 -11.61
CA ALA A 61 -7.70 -15.43 -10.58
C ALA A 61 -6.38 -14.89 -10.00
N ASP A 62 -6.14 -13.60 -10.17
CA ASP A 62 -4.90 -12.95 -9.70
C ASP A 62 -5.08 -12.46 -8.27
N VAL A 63 -4.71 -13.30 -7.31
CA VAL A 63 -4.80 -13.00 -5.87
C VAL A 63 -3.99 -11.75 -5.53
N GLY A 64 -2.76 -11.66 -6.06
CA GLY A 64 -1.87 -10.53 -5.76
C GLY A 64 -2.48 -9.20 -6.18
N LEU A 65 -3.00 -9.12 -7.40
CA LEU A 65 -3.65 -7.90 -7.92
C LEU A 65 -4.96 -7.61 -7.17
N SER A 66 -5.71 -8.65 -6.80
CA SER A 66 -6.95 -8.51 -6.02
C SER A 66 -6.69 -7.90 -4.64
N LEU A 67 -5.61 -8.33 -3.98
CA LEU A 67 -5.19 -7.73 -2.71
C LEU A 67 -4.84 -6.24 -2.89
N ASP A 68 -4.17 -5.86 -3.99
CA ASP A 68 -3.87 -4.45 -4.28
C ASP A 68 -5.17 -3.65 -4.45
N ALA A 69 -6.15 -4.19 -5.16
CA ALA A 69 -7.48 -3.58 -5.28
C ALA A 69 -8.13 -3.41 -3.91
N GLY A 70 -8.06 -4.45 -3.08
CA GLY A 70 -8.57 -4.43 -1.70
C GLY A 70 -7.92 -3.34 -0.85
N PHE A 71 -6.59 -3.21 -0.91
CA PHE A 71 -5.85 -2.13 -0.22
C PHE A 71 -6.33 -0.76 -0.70
N ALA A 72 -6.51 -0.59 -2.00
CA ALA A 72 -6.97 0.69 -2.58
C ALA A 72 -8.39 1.04 -2.11
N LEU A 73 -9.32 0.06 -2.14
CA LEU A 73 -10.70 0.23 -1.67
C LEU A 73 -10.74 0.60 -0.18
N LYS A 74 -9.94 -0.10 0.63
CA LYS A 74 -9.86 0.16 2.07
C LYS A 74 -9.23 1.53 2.35
N GLY A 75 -8.17 1.87 1.62
CA GLY A 75 -7.49 3.17 1.73
C GLY A 75 -8.39 4.35 1.38
N ALA A 76 -9.29 4.16 0.41
CA ALA A 76 -10.30 5.16 0.06
C ALA A 76 -11.42 5.29 1.12
N GLY A 77 -11.42 4.44 2.14
CA GLY A 77 -12.45 4.45 3.19
C GLY A 77 -13.82 3.99 2.68
N ARG A 78 -13.85 3.28 1.57
CA ARG A 78 -15.08 2.87 0.89
C ARG A 78 -15.07 1.36 0.61
N LYS A 79 -16.25 0.80 0.38
CA LYS A 79 -16.38 -0.59 -0.05
C LYS A 79 -15.69 -1.59 0.91
N GLY A 80 -15.79 -1.35 2.21
CA GLY A 80 -15.18 -2.23 3.22
C GLY A 80 -15.73 -3.66 3.19
N ALA A 81 -16.97 -3.87 2.74
CA ALA A 81 -17.52 -5.21 2.53
C ALA A 81 -16.77 -5.92 1.39
N VAL A 82 -16.62 -5.23 0.25
CA VAL A 82 -15.87 -5.76 -0.91
C VAL A 82 -14.44 -6.15 -0.52
N ALA A 83 -13.77 -5.34 0.30
CA ALA A 83 -12.42 -5.69 0.78
C ALA A 83 -12.42 -6.96 1.63
N ARG A 84 -13.47 -7.21 2.40
CA ARG A 84 -13.60 -8.47 3.17
C ARG A 84 -13.92 -9.66 2.25
N ASP A 85 -14.72 -9.43 1.22
CA ASP A 85 -15.05 -10.47 0.24
C ASP A 85 -13.77 -10.91 -0.49
N ILE A 86 -12.93 -9.94 -0.91
CA ILE A 86 -11.59 -10.22 -1.47
C ILE A 86 -10.74 -11.05 -0.49
N ALA A 87 -10.74 -10.69 0.81
CA ALA A 87 -9.94 -11.43 1.79
C ALA A 87 -10.43 -12.89 1.93
N THR A 88 -11.76 -13.09 1.91
CA THR A 88 -12.35 -14.43 1.98
C THR A 88 -11.97 -15.25 0.73
N ALA A 89 -12.08 -14.66 -0.44
CA ALA A 89 -11.72 -15.33 -1.69
C ALA A 89 -10.22 -15.64 -1.75
N ALA A 90 -9.37 -14.71 -1.30
CA ALA A 90 -7.92 -14.90 -1.24
C ALA A 90 -7.54 -16.00 -0.22
N ALA A 91 -8.28 -16.12 0.89
CA ALA A 91 -8.06 -17.18 1.87
C ALA A 91 -8.24 -18.56 1.22
N GLY A 92 -9.26 -18.72 0.38
CA GLY A 92 -9.47 -19.96 -0.37
C GLY A 92 -8.36 -20.28 -1.37
N GLN A 93 -7.46 -19.35 -1.62
CA GLN A 93 -6.30 -19.51 -2.50
C GLN A 93 -4.97 -19.44 -1.74
N VAL A 94 -5.00 -19.53 -0.39
CA VAL A 94 -3.82 -19.27 0.45
C VAL A 94 -2.63 -20.15 0.03
N ALA A 95 -2.85 -21.45 -0.15
CA ALA A 95 -1.76 -22.38 -0.49
C ALA A 95 -1.16 -22.08 -1.87
N SER A 96 -2.00 -21.85 -2.87
CA SER A 96 -1.53 -21.56 -4.24
C SER A 96 -0.83 -20.20 -4.33
N TYR A 97 -1.19 -19.25 -3.47
CA TYR A 97 -0.62 -17.90 -3.49
C TYR A 97 0.67 -17.77 -2.68
N THR A 98 0.73 -18.44 -1.52
CA THR A 98 1.86 -18.26 -0.58
C THR A 98 2.88 -19.38 -0.62
N GLN A 99 2.56 -20.49 -1.31
CA GLN A 99 3.38 -21.70 -1.35
C GLN A 99 3.52 -22.17 -2.80
N GLY A 100 4.51 -23.00 -3.07
CA GLY A 100 4.81 -23.44 -4.42
C GLY A 100 3.98 -24.61 -4.94
N GLY A 101 3.18 -25.23 -4.09
CA GLY A 101 2.42 -26.41 -4.45
C GLY A 101 3.33 -27.54 -4.90
N GLU A 102 2.91 -28.26 -5.95
CA GLU A 102 3.69 -29.38 -6.51
C GLU A 102 4.96 -28.93 -7.25
N PHE A 103 5.03 -27.66 -7.64
CA PHE A 103 6.18 -27.12 -8.39
C PHE A 103 7.34 -26.74 -7.50
N ASP A 104 7.08 -26.43 -6.22
CA ASP A 104 8.10 -25.97 -5.28
C ASP A 104 7.68 -26.45 -3.88
N GLU A 105 7.76 -27.76 -3.68
CA GLU A 105 7.27 -28.43 -2.48
C GLU A 105 7.95 -27.87 -1.23
N GLY A 106 7.18 -27.44 -0.26
CA GLY A 106 7.66 -26.85 0.97
C GLY A 106 8.05 -25.38 0.88
N ALA A 107 7.80 -24.75 -0.27
CA ALA A 107 8.10 -23.33 -0.44
C ALA A 107 7.22 -22.45 0.46
N VAL A 108 7.81 -21.32 0.89
CA VAL A 108 7.09 -20.19 1.48
C VAL A 108 7.55 -18.94 0.73
N TYR A 109 6.65 -18.34 -0.01
CA TYR A 109 6.91 -17.09 -0.73
C TYR A 109 6.68 -15.92 0.22
N ALA A 110 7.75 -15.44 0.83
CA ALA A 110 7.71 -14.48 1.94
C ALA A 110 6.91 -13.21 1.61
N GLY A 111 7.09 -12.68 0.39
CA GLY A 111 6.38 -11.47 -0.04
C GLY A 111 4.88 -11.67 -0.19
N ALA A 112 4.46 -12.81 -0.76
CA ALA A 112 3.05 -13.18 -0.92
C ALA A 112 2.38 -13.42 0.45
N THR A 113 3.06 -14.20 1.29
CA THR A 113 2.62 -14.47 2.67
C THR A 113 2.43 -13.18 3.45
N ALA A 114 3.42 -12.27 3.37
CA ALA A 114 3.37 -10.98 4.06
C ALA A 114 2.22 -10.11 3.57
N LYS A 115 1.98 -10.07 2.26
CA LYS A 115 0.92 -9.25 1.65
C LYS A 115 -0.45 -9.74 2.09
N LEU A 116 -0.68 -11.06 2.03
CA LEU A 116 -1.96 -11.65 2.45
C LEU A 116 -2.17 -11.46 3.95
N ALA A 117 -1.17 -11.70 4.79
CA ALA A 117 -1.25 -11.51 6.25
C ALA A 117 -1.60 -10.04 6.58
N ALA A 118 -0.89 -9.08 5.96
CA ALA A 118 -1.14 -7.65 6.19
C ALA A 118 -2.54 -7.25 5.77
N PHE A 119 -3.03 -7.80 4.64
CA PHE A 119 -4.39 -7.51 4.15
C PHE A 119 -5.46 -8.11 5.06
N THR A 120 -5.29 -9.36 5.47
CA THR A 120 -6.19 -10.05 6.42
C THR A 120 -6.35 -9.20 7.70
N LEU A 121 -5.23 -8.76 8.29
CA LEU A 121 -5.26 -7.90 9.48
C LEU A 121 -5.92 -6.54 9.19
N LEU A 122 -5.71 -5.98 8.01
CA LEU A 122 -6.29 -4.69 7.63
C LEU A 122 -7.82 -4.73 7.58
N VAL A 123 -8.39 -5.85 7.13
CA VAL A 123 -9.85 -6.00 7.06
C VAL A 123 -10.47 -6.53 8.36
N GLY A 124 -9.64 -6.81 9.37
CA GLY A 124 -10.08 -7.25 10.69
C GLY A 124 -10.16 -8.77 10.85
N GLY A 125 -9.49 -9.50 9.96
CA GLY A 125 -9.37 -10.96 10.05
C GLY A 125 -8.21 -11.41 10.93
N ASP A 126 -8.03 -12.71 11.03
CA ASP A 126 -6.99 -13.34 11.84
C ASP A 126 -5.92 -13.94 10.93
N ALA A 127 -4.71 -13.40 10.96
CA ALA A 127 -3.60 -13.86 10.12
C ALA A 127 -2.94 -15.14 10.67
N THR A 128 -3.33 -15.59 11.87
CA THR A 128 -2.87 -16.89 12.42
C THR A 128 -3.78 -18.05 12.00
N ASP A 129 -4.87 -17.75 11.30
CA ASP A 129 -5.78 -18.77 10.79
C ASP A 129 -6.47 -18.28 9.50
N VAL A 130 -5.75 -18.38 8.40
CA VAL A 130 -6.28 -18.04 7.07
C VAL A 130 -6.54 -19.35 6.33
N ASP A 131 -7.78 -19.78 6.36
CA ASP A 131 -8.20 -21.10 5.82
C ASP A 131 -7.29 -22.23 6.31
N GLY A 132 -7.04 -22.26 7.63
CA GLY A 132 -6.21 -23.27 8.28
C GLY A 132 -4.70 -23.02 8.19
N THR A 133 -4.27 -21.90 7.61
CA THR A 133 -2.84 -21.55 7.44
C THR A 133 -2.46 -20.41 8.39
N ASP A 134 -1.45 -20.63 9.20
CA ASP A 134 -0.86 -19.59 10.07
C ASP A 134 0.19 -18.81 9.30
N LEU A 135 -0.22 -17.67 8.72
CA LEU A 135 0.66 -16.81 7.93
C LEU A 135 1.69 -16.10 8.81
N VAL A 136 1.36 -15.87 10.07
CA VAL A 136 2.30 -15.22 11.03
C VAL A 136 3.45 -16.18 11.32
N ALA A 137 3.13 -17.43 11.65
CA ALA A 137 4.15 -18.46 11.90
C ALA A 137 5.02 -18.70 10.65
N GLN A 138 4.42 -18.71 9.46
CA GLN A 138 5.18 -18.81 8.20
C GLN A 138 6.17 -17.66 8.05
N LEU A 139 5.73 -16.42 8.31
CA LEU A 139 6.59 -15.24 8.22
C LEU A 139 7.72 -15.29 9.24
N GLU A 140 7.41 -15.70 10.46
CA GLU A 140 8.44 -15.88 11.52
C GLU A 140 9.49 -16.87 11.04
N GLY A 141 9.07 -18.01 10.47
CA GLY A 141 9.96 -19.05 9.96
C GLY A 141 10.86 -18.62 8.80
N VAL A 142 10.48 -17.58 8.07
CA VAL A 142 11.29 -17.07 6.93
C VAL A 142 11.87 -15.69 7.21
N THR A 143 11.89 -15.25 8.47
CA THR A 143 12.55 -14.01 8.90
C THR A 143 13.95 -14.36 9.41
N THR A 144 14.96 -13.67 8.93
CA THR A 144 16.36 -13.87 9.34
C THR A 144 16.54 -13.38 10.79
N ASP A 145 17.03 -14.25 11.65
CA ASP A 145 17.16 -13.97 13.09
C ASP A 145 18.41 -13.15 13.44
N GLU A 146 19.50 -13.34 12.71
CA GLU A 146 20.82 -12.86 13.14
C GLU A 146 21.61 -12.16 12.03
N GLY A 147 22.67 -11.49 12.42
CA GLY A 147 23.62 -10.85 11.51
C GLY A 147 23.14 -9.54 10.93
N PRO A 148 23.82 -9.05 9.89
CA PRO A 148 23.47 -7.76 9.27
C PRO A 148 22.10 -7.73 8.60
N SER A 149 21.53 -8.90 8.32
CA SER A 149 20.22 -9.03 7.67
C SER A 149 19.11 -9.40 8.66
N ALA A 150 19.37 -9.34 9.98
CA ALA A 150 18.35 -9.65 10.99
C ALA A 150 17.07 -8.86 10.72
N GLY A 151 15.93 -9.54 10.69
CA GLY A 151 14.63 -8.97 10.38
C GLY A 151 14.26 -9.00 8.90
N ARG A 152 15.16 -9.45 8.02
CA ARG A 152 14.86 -9.58 6.59
C ARG A 152 14.03 -10.83 6.35
N ILE A 153 12.92 -10.69 5.61
CA ILE A 153 12.21 -11.86 5.11
C ILE A 153 12.93 -12.43 3.87
N VAL A 154 12.96 -13.74 3.74
CA VAL A 154 13.57 -14.43 2.60
C VAL A 154 12.61 -15.51 2.08
N ASP A 155 12.57 -15.71 0.77
CA ASP A 155 11.78 -16.81 0.23
C ASP A 155 12.44 -18.15 0.57
N GLN A 156 11.66 -19.08 1.08
CA GLN A 156 12.05 -20.48 1.18
C GLN A 156 11.59 -21.15 -0.12
N SER A 157 12.51 -21.31 -1.08
CA SER A 157 12.16 -21.78 -2.42
C SER A 157 13.36 -22.44 -3.08
N ALA A 158 13.11 -23.53 -3.81
CA ALA A 158 14.12 -24.20 -4.64
C ALA A 158 14.59 -23.30 -5.80
N TYR A 159 13.81 -22.30 -6.18
CA TYR A 159 14.10 -21.40 -7.29
C TYR A 159 14.85 -20.13 -6.88
N GLY A 160 15.07 -19.93 -5.59
CA GLY A 160 15.84 -18.80 -5.07
C GLY A 160 14.99 -17.79 -4.31
N ASP A 161 15.64 -16.75 -3.82
CA ASP A 161 15.03 -15.71 -2.98
C ASP A 161 14.70 -14.48 -3.82
N TYR A 162 13.43 -14.16 -3.94
CA TYR A 162 12.90 -12.99 -4.66
C TYR A 162 12.24 -12.00 -3.72
N ALA A 163 12.36 -12.21 -2.39
CA ALA A 163 11.82 -11.28 -1.41
C ALA A 163 12.41 -9.88 -1.60
N ASN A 164 11.55 -8.87 -1.57
CA ASN A 164 11.93 -7.50 -1.91
C ASN A 164 11.43 -6.50 -0.87
N THR A 165 11.79 -5.23 -1.04
CA THR A 165 11.45 -4.18 -0.07
C THR A 165 9.94 -3.97 0.10
N ILE A 166 9.14 -4.22 -0.94
CA ILE A 166 7.67 -4.12 -0.83
C ILE A 166 7.13 -5.24 0.06
N GLY A 167 7.57 -6.48 -0.20
CA GLY A 167 7.23 -7.62 0.65
C GLY A 167 7.68 -7.39 2.10
N GLN A 168 8.90 -6.87 2.27
CA GLN A 168 9.42 -6.51 3.60
C GLN A 168 8.52 -5.50 4.32
N ALA A 169 7.96 -4.51 3.59
CA ALA A 169 7.06 -3.54 4.20
C ALA A 169 5.76 -4.21 4.68
N PHE A 170 5.20 -5.13 3.89
CA PHE A 170 4.03 -5.89 4.32
C PHE A 170 4.36 -6.78 5.54
N ALA A 171 5.54 -7.44 5.54
CA ALA A 171 5.97 -8.27 6.67
C ALA A 171 6.12 -7.45 7.94
N ALA A 172 6.75 -6.27 7.86
CA ALA A 172 6.90 -5.37 9.01
C ALA A 172 5.52 -4.99 9.59
N VAL A 173 4.54 -4.73 8.73
CA VAL A 173 3.16 -4.42 9.17
C VAL A 173 2.51 -5.66 9.78
N ALA A 174 2.57 -6.81 9.12
CA ALA A 174 1.89 -8.03 9.57
C ALA A 174 2.45 -8.50 10.91
N LEU A 175 3.77 -8.65 11.01
CA LEU A 175 4.44 -9.13 12.23
C LEU A 175 4.22 -8.16 13.40
N SER A 176 4.30 -6.83 13.14
CA SER A 176 4.07 -5.85 14.21
C SER A 176 2.61 -5.87 14.71
N ARG A 177 1.65 -5.99 13.79
CA ARG A 177 0.23 -5.93 14.15
C ARG A 177 -0.27 -7.23 14.81
N SER A 178 0.35 -8.36 14.48
CA SER A 178 0.06 -9.64 15.13
C SER A 178 0.71 -9.78 16.51
N GLY A 179 1.62 -8.86 16.85
CA GLY A 179 2.35 -8.92 18.12
C GLY A 179 3.52 -9.91 18.12
N SER A 180 3.98 -10.30 16.94
CA SER A 180 5.13 -11.19 16.78
C SER A 180 6.40 -10.58 17.37
N ALA A 181 7.26 -11.40 17.97
CA ALA A 181 8.58 -10.99 18.45
C ALA A 181 9.46 -10.45 17.29
N GLU A 182 9.24 -10.94 16.06
CA GLU A 182 9.99 -10.52 14.88
C GLU A 182 9.54 -9.16 14.31
N GLY A 183 8.44 -8.59 14.80
CA GLY A 183 7.93 -7.31 14.30
C GLY A 183 8.95 -6.18 14.38
N GLY A 184 9.67 -6.10 15.52
CA GLY A 184 10.68 -5.05 15.75
C GLY A 184 11.88 -5.18 14.81
N SER A 185 12.38 -6.40 14.62
CA SER A 185 13.51 -6.68 13.74
C SER A 185 13.13 -6.40 12.26
N ALA A 186 11.93 -6.82 11.84
CA ALA A 186 11.43 -6.60 10.48
C ALA A 186 11.31 -5.09 10.15
N VAL A 187 10.81 -4.30 11.10
CA VAL A 187 10.75 -2.83 10.96
C VAL A 187 12.17 -2.25 10.87
N SER A 188 13.07 -2.69 11.76
CA SER A 188 14.45 -2.19 11.80
C SER A 188 15.18 -2.46 10.48
N PHE A 189 15.02 -3.66 9.93
CA PHE A 189 15.61 -4.00 8.63
C PHE A 189 15.02 -3.12 7.51
N LEU A 190 13.70 -2.96 7.48
CA LEU A 190 13.04 -2.10 6.47
C LEU A 190 13.60 -0.67 6.50
N LEU A 191 13.77 -0.10 7.69
CA LEU A 191 14.32 1.26 7.85
C LEU A 191 15.75 1.38 7.33
N GLN A 192 16.55 0.32 7.40
CA GLN A 192 17.91 0.31 6.85
C GLN A 192 17.92 0.38 5.31
N GLN A 193 16.81 0.03 4.65
CA GLN A 193 16.73 0.08 3.18
C GLN A 193 16.47 1.50 2.64
N GLN A 194 16.26 2.51 3.51
CA GLN A 194 16.04 3.89 3.08
C GLN A 194 17.32 4.49 2.48
N CYS A 195 17.17 5.08 1.34
CA CYS A 195 18.33 5.74 0.69
C CYS A 195 18.88 6.85 1.54
N UNK A 196 20.06 6.89 1.51
CA UNK A 196 20.82 7.82 2.26
C UNK A 196 20.51 9.28 1.96
N UNK A 197 19.92 9.48 1.11
CA UNK A 197 19.39 10.74 0.73
C UNK A 197 18.50 11.40 1.71
N UNK A 198 17.95 10.71 2.20
CA UNK A 198 17.08 11.13 3.21
C UNK A 198 17.76 11.40 4.52
N UNK A 199 18.63 10.76 4.63
CA UNK A 199 19.46 10.92 5.76
C UNK A 199 20.30 12.15 5.68
N SER A 200 20.71 12.48 4.67
CA SER A 200 21.48 13.74 4.54
C SER A 200 20.57 14.97 4.68
N ALA A 201 19.37 14.94 4.13
CA ALA A 201 18.41 16.06 4.28
C ALA A 201 17.99 16.27 5.75
N ARG A 202 17.79 15.21 6.49
CA ARG A 202 17.43 15.30 7.90
C ARG A 202 18.58 15.85 8.75
N ARG A 203 19.83 15.48 8.42
CA ARG A 203 21.02 16.00 9.12
C ARG A 203 21.22 17.50 8.85
N ALA A 204 20.96 17.93 7.63
CA ALA A 204 21.07 19.35 7.26
C ALA A 204 20.09 20.24 8.06
N THR A 205 18.86 19.76 8.24
CA THR A 205 17.82 20.50 9.00
C THR A 205 18.09 20.54 10.51
N SER A 206 18.76 19.52 11.06
CA SER A 206 19.08 19.50 12.50
C SER A 206 20.32 20.34 12.84
N ALA A 207 21.21 20.58 11.89
CA ALA A 207 22.42 21.38 12.09
C ALA A 207 22.19 22.91 11.97
N SER A 208 20.97 23.31 11.53
CA SER A 208 20.62 24.73 11.38
C SER A 208 19.76 25.29 12.53
N ARG A 209 19.65 24.59 13.67
CA ARG A 209 18.93 25.08 14.86
C ARG A 209 19.90 25.36 16.02
#